data_98f23ba2669f61f812d5194571a599f3
#
_entry.id   98f23ba2669f61f812d5194571a599f3
#
_cell.length_a   1.000
_cell.length_b   1.000
_cell.length_c   1.000
_cell.angle_alpha   90.00
_cell.angle_beta   90.00
_cell.angle_gamma   90.00
#
_symmetry.space_group_name_H-M   'P 1'
#
loop_
_entity.id
_entity.type
_entity.pdbx_description
1 polymer ?
#
loop_
_entity_poly.entity_id
_entity_poly.type
_entity_poly.pdbx_seq_one_letter_code
_entity_poly.pdbx_strand_id
1 'polypeptide(L)'
;MKKIKKLVSMLLVFAMTFSVAISGKITGITQVSAREALGSNDFLKVKGTQIRKQKGTGDIVYLRGTNAGGWLVQEDWMNPTNASDQKTMMTTLANRFGASKRDELVSTYENNYWTTQDFDNCAEMGMSVIRLPFTYMNLCDDNGNLKSNAFDRLDWFVQNCSQRGMYVILDMHGAFGSQNGMDHSGEINDGKQLYYNQSNKDKTLNLWKKIAEHFKGNPAVAAYDILNEPGIKAAATYSLHWDFYNEIYNTIRSKDSNHIIIMESCWDADNLPRPSQYGWTNVAYEYHYYTWSAQNSSDAQKSYFSSKVSDIANHNYGVPTFVGEFTCFEQAEGWKAAMSTFNGQGWHWTTWSYKVTGNSSWGIYNHNPEKVDIYNDSADTIKNKWSAVGTANGWKNDKIYNLVKPYLSGTVTSTGGSTT
;
A
#
# COMPACT_ATOMS: atom_id res chain seq x y z
N MET A 1 -44.32 -36.40 40.37
CA MET A 1 -44.90 -37.14 39.23
C MET A 1 -44.73 -36.28 37.97
N LYS A 2 -44.41 -36.91 36.88
CA LYS A 2 -44.13 -36.43 35.50
C LYS A 2 -42.81 -35.70 35.28
N LYS A 3 -41.86 -36.48 34.76
CA LYS A 3 -40.63 -36.10 34.10
C LYS A 3 -40.93 -35.40 32.76
N ILE A 4 -40.33 -34.23 32.52
CA ILE A 4 -40.29 -33.63 31.16
C ILE A 4 -38.87 -33.76 30.65
N LYS A 5 -38.71 -34.54 29.58
CA LYS A 5 -37.46 -34.75 28.86
C LYS A 5 -37.15 -33.48 28.00
N LYS A 6 -35.95 -32.95 28.10
CA LYS A 6 -35.43 -31.96 27.14
C LYS A 6 -35.03 -32.69 25.86
N LEU A 7 -35.64 -32.31 24.75
CA LEU A 7 -35.22 -32.69 23.40
C LEU A 7 -34.20 -31.64 22.89
N VAL A 8 -33.01 -32.10 22.59
CA VAL A 8 -32.00 -31.30 21.88
C VAL A 8 -32.19 -31.59 20.40
N SER A 9 -32.64 -30.58 19.64
CA SER A 9 -32.72 -30.69 18.18
C SER A 9 -31.40 -30.28 17.56
N MET A 10 -30.71 -31.25 16.97
CA MET A 10 -29.54 -31.08 16.13
C MET A 10 -30.02 -30.84 14.70
N LEU A 11 -29.85 -29.61 14.18
CA LEU A 11 -30.15 -29.31 12.77
C LEU A 11 -28.92 -29.76 11.93
N LEU A 12 -29.09 -30.86 11.20
CA LEU A 12 -28.24 -31.23 10.07
C LEU A 12 -28.75 -30.49 8.82
N VAL A 13 -27.92 -29.62 8.27
CA VAL A 13 -28.15 -29.03 6.94
C VAL A 13 -27.58 -29.99 5.90
N PHE A 14 -28.46 -30.68 5.18
CA PHE A 14 -28.13 -31.46 3.99
C PHE A 14 -28.08 -30.52 2.78
N ALA A 15 -26.89 -30.28 2.22
CA ALA A 15 -26.77 -29.65 0.92
C ALA A 15 -27.00 -30.71 -0.17
N MET A 16 -28.14 -30.66 -0.84
CA MET A 16 -28.38 -31.44 -2.06
C MET A 16 -27.75 -30.71 -3.24
N THR A 17 -26.70 -31.29 -3.81
CA THR A 17 -26.18 -30.92 -5.12
C THR A 17 -27.03 -31.56 -6.21
N PHE A 18 -27.76 -30.74 -6.97
CA PHE A 18 -28.38 -31.15 -8.22
C PHE A 18 -27.33 -31.06 -9.34
N SER A 19 -26.87 -32.21 -9.82
CA SER A 19 -26.03 -32.28 -11.02
C SER A 19 -26.95 -32.35 -12.24
N VAL A 20 -27.04 -31.26 -12.99
CA VAL A 20 -27.58 -31.29 -14.36
C VAL A 20 -26.39 -31.37 -15.32
N ALA A 21 -26.24 -32.53 -15.95
CA ALA A 21 -25.29 -32.71 -17.03
C ALA A 21 -25.80 -32.04 -18.30
N ILE A 22 -25.28 -30.87 -18.66
CA ILE A 22 -25.43 -30.30 -19.98
C ILE A 22 -24.09 -30.48 -20.69
N SER A 23 -24.03 -31.43 -21.65
CA SER A 23 -22.90 -31.60 -22.54
C SER A 23 -22.89 -30.50 -23.61
N GLY A 24 -22.20 -29.41 -23.31
CA GLY A 24 -21.82 -28.38 -24.27
C GLY A 24 -20.37 -28.06 -24.06
N LYS A 25 -19.55 -28.21 -25.12
CA LYS A 25 -18.13 -27.83 -25.11
C LYS A 25 -18.00 -26.34 -24.79
N ILE A 26 -17.71 -26.01 -23.53
CA ILE A 26 -17.24 -24.69 -23.15
C ILE A 26 -15.71 -24.77 -23.08
N THR A 27 -15.08 -24.18 -24.09
CA THR A 27 -13.62 -23.98 -24.14
C THR A 27 -13.21 -23.03 -23.03
N GLY A 28 -12.41 -23.55 -22.08
CA GLY A 28 -11.37 -22.79 -21.38
C GLY A 28 -11.78 -21.55 -20.60
N ILE A 29 -12.65 -21.66 -19.61
CA ILE A 29 -12.60 -20.74 -18.48
C ILE A 29 -11.64 -21.38 -17.46
N THR A 30 -10.40 -20.90 -17.42
CA THR A 30 -9.49 -21.23 -16.32
C THR A 30 -10.09 -20.58 -15.07
N GLN A 31 -10.75 -21.38 -14.25
CA GLN A 31 -11.21 -20.93 -12.94
C GLN A 31 -9.96 -20.56 -12.14
N VAL A 32 -9.75 -19.27 -11.89
CA VAL A 32 -8.71 -18.84 -10.96
C VAL A 32 -9.09 -19.42 -9.62
N SER A 33 -8.35 -20.42 -9.16
CA SER A 33 -8.52 -21.00 -7.83
C SER A 33 -8.45 -19.86 -6.82
N ALA A 34 -9.48 -19.70 -6.00
CA ALA A 34 -9.45 -18.77 -4.90
C ALA A 34 -8.23 -19.09 -4.04
N ARG A 35 -7.37 -18.09 -3.79
CA ARG A 35 -6.23 -18.27 -2.90
C ARG A 35 -6.75 -18.55 -1.48
N GLU A 36 -6.05 -19.42 -0.76
CA GLU A 36 -6.36 -19.67 0.65
C GLU A 36 -6.02 -18.44 1.50
N ALA A 37 -6.74 -18.29 2.61
CA ALA A 37 -6.44 -17.25 3.59
C ALA A 37 -5.03 -17.44 4.17
N LEU A 38 -4.33 -16.33 4.40
CA LEU A 38 -2.97 -16.36 4.94
C LEU A 38 -2.96 -16.84 6.39
N GLY A 39 -2.01 -17.71 6.72
CA GLY A 39 -1.84 -18.31 8.04
C GLY A 39 -0.40 -18.26 8.54
N SER A 40 -0.10 -18.93 9.62
CA SER A 40 1.20 -18.88 10.29
C SER A 40 2.40 -19.26 9.42
N ASN A 41 2.18 -20.10 8.40
CA ASN A 41 3.22 -20.48 7.44
C ASN A 41 3.51 -19.39 6.39
N ASP A 42 2.68 -18.36 6.33
CA ASP A 42 2.81 -17.28 5.36
C ASP A 42 3.65 -16.11 5.89
N PHE A 43 4.18 -16.19 7.11
CA PHE A 43 5.14 -15.20 7.59
C PHE A 43 6.33 -15.07 6.64
N LEU A 44 6.57 -13.83 6.18
CA LEU A 44 7.63 -13.50 5.25
C LEU A 44 8.91 -13.11 5.96
N LYS A 45 10.06 -13.48 5.39
CA LYS A 45 11.38 -12.94 5.77
C LYS A 45 12.28 -12.79 4.55
N VAL A 46 13.20 -11.87 4.70
CA VAL A 46 14.29 -11.63 3.74
C VAL A 46 15.35 -12.73 3.86
N LYS A 47 15.78 -13.25 2.72
CA LYS A 47 16.93 -14.14 2.57
C LYS A 47 17.78 -13.67 1.37
N GLY A 48 18.85 -12.93 1.63
CA GLY A 48 19.60 -12.23 0.58
C GLY A 48 18.68 -11.23 -0.14
N THR A 49 18.60 -11.32 -1.45
CA THR A 49 17.73 -10.47 -2.28
C THR A 49 16.30 -11.01 -2.47
N GLN A 50 15.91 -12.07 -1.73
CA GLN A 50 14.62 -12.73 -1.87
C GLN A 50 13.76 -12.53 -0.63
N ILE A 51 12.44 -12.50 -0.85
CA ILE A 51 11.43 -12.62 0.20
C ILE A 51 10.86 -14.04 0.15
N ARG A 52 10.80 -14.72 1.30
CA ARG A 52 10.37 -16.11 1.41
C ARG A 52 9.35 -16.32 2.52
N LYS A 53 8.42 -17.27 2.33
CA LYS A 53 7.48 -17.76 3.34
C LYS A 53 8.19 -18.52 4.47
N GLN A 54 7.39 -18.98 5.45
CA GLN A 54 7.84 -19.80 6.58
C GLN A 54 9.06 -19.18 7.30
N LYS A 55 8.96 -17.87 7.55
CA LYS A 55 10.03 -17.09 8.18
C LYS A 55 11.38 -17.23 7.45
N GLY A 56 11.36 -17.30 6.12
CA GLY A 56 12.55 -17.31 5.27
C GLY A 56 13.02 -18.69 4.81
N THR A 57 12.35 -19.78 5.20
CA THR A 57 12.73 -21.16 4.83
C THR A 57 11.88 -21.75 3.70
N GLY A 58 10.72 -21.18 3.43
CA GLY A 58 9.77 -21.65 2.42
C GLY A 58 10.00 -21.06 1.03
N ASP A 59 8.94 -21.11 0.23
CA ASP A 59 8.95 -20.66 -1.16
C ASP A 59 9.23 -19.16 -1.28
N ILE A 60 9.81 -18.77 -2.42
CA ILE A 60 9.98 -17.36 -2.79
C ILE A 60 8.60 -16.76 -3.07
N VAL A 61 8.37 -15.56 -2.56
CA VAL A 61 7.17 -14.77 -2.80
C VAL A 61 7.55 -13.51 -3.59
N TYR A 62 6.83 -13.27 -4.67
CA TYR A 62 6.90 -12.01 -5.40
C TYR A 62 5.70 -11.16 -5.03
N LEU A 63 5.95 -10.05 -4.35
CA LEU A 63 4.90 -9.09 -3.96
C LEU A 63 4.63 -8.17 -5.15
N ARG A 64 3.46 -8.31 -5.76
CA ARG A 64 3.03 -7.55 -6.95
C ARG A 64 1.59 -7.12 -6.79
N GLY A 65 1.32 -5.85 -6.99
CA GLY A 65 -0.02 -5.33 -6.78
C GLY A 65 -0.15 -3.84 -7.04
N THR A 66 -0.88 -3.17 -6.17
CA THR A 66 -1.19 -1.74 -6.27
C THR A 66 -1.17 -1.06 -4.91
N ASN A 67 -1.25 0.26 -4.91
CA ASN A 67 -1.45 1.07 -3.71
C ASN A 67 -2.94 1.34 -3.48
N ALA A 68 -3.37 1.34 -2.21
CA ALA A 68 -4.68 1.82 -1.79
C ALA A 68 -4.66 3.36 -1.63
N GLY A 69 -4.12 4.07 -2.63
CA GLY A 69 -4.03 5.52 -2.65
C GLY A 69 -5.40 6.18 -2.67
N GLY A 70 -5.47 7.40 -2.13
CA GLY A 70 -6.70 8.17 -2.05
C GLY A 70 -7.65 7.74 -0.93
N TRP A 71 -7.38 6.67 -0.20
CA TRP A 71 -8.26 6.20 0.87
C TRP A 71 -7.94 6.83 2.24
N LEU A 72 -6.87 6.38 2.89
CA LEU A 72 -6.43 6.95 4.18
C LEU A 72 -5.49 8.16 4.00
N VAL A 73 -4.81 8.24 2.87
CA VAL A 73 -4.10 9.43 2.40
C VAL A 73 -4.95 10.08 1.32
N GLN A 74 -5.35 11.33 1.54
CA GLN A 74 -6.29 12.03 0.67
C GLN A 74 -5.57 13.14 -0.09
N GLU A 75 -5.36 12.91 -1.37
CA GLU A 75 -4.91 13.90 -2.33
C GLU A 75 -6.07 14.33 -3.22
N ASP A 76 -6.14 15.61 -3.61
CA ASP A 76 -7.30 16.19 -4.29
C ASP A 76 -7.58 15.58 -5.67
N TRP A 77 -6.57 15.06 -6.34
CA TRP A 77 -6.72 14.36 -7.62
C TRP A 77 -7.25 12.92 -7.51
N MET A 78 -7.31 12.36 -6.31
CA MET A 78 -7.95 11.07 -6.01
C MET A 78 -9.26 11.24 -5.25
N ASN A 79 -9.34 12.28 -4.41
CA ASN A 79 -10.55 12.71 -3.69
C ASN A 79 -10.75 14.22 -3.82
N PRO A 80 -11.49 14.70 -4.82
CA PRO A 80 -11.55 16.11 -5.13
C PRO A 80 -12.12 16.94 -3.97
N THR A 81 -11.26 17.78 -3.41
CA THR A 81 -11.62 18.83 -2.45
C THR A 81 -10.96 20.14 -2.85
N ASN A 82 -11.27 21.24 -2.17
CA ASN A 82 -10.52 22.49 -2.28
C ASN A 82 -9.57 22.70 -1.09
N ALA A 83 -9.23 21.65 -0.36
CA ALA A 83 -8.19 21.67 0.65
C ALA A 83 -6.81 21.62 -0.01
N SER A 84 -5.83 22.32 0.59
CA SER A 84 -4.44 22.24 0.16
C SER A 84 -3.77 20.90 0.53
N ASP A 85 -4.23 20.30 1.62
CA ASP A 85 -3.73 19.06 2.19
C ASP A 85 -4.74 18.44 3.16
N GLN A 86 -4.49 17.22 3.60
CA GLN A 86 -5.39 16.47 4.48
C GLN A 86 -5.53 17.13 5.87
N LYS A 87 -4.46 17.69 6.43
CA LYS A 87 -4.51 18.38 7.73
C LYS A 87 -5.37 19.63 7.67
N THR A 88 -5.25 20.42 6.61
CA THR A 88 -6.11 21.58 6.35
C THR A 88 -7.58 21.17 6.26
N MET A 89 -7.87 20.08 5.53
CA MET A 89 -9.23 19.54 5.45
C MET A 89 -9.75 19.14 6.84
N MET A 90 -9.01 18.35 7.58
CA MET A 90 -9.40 17.87 8.92
C MET A 90 -9.64 19.03 9.88
N THR A 91 -8.75 20.01 9.89
CA THR A 91 -8.83 21.19 10.75
C THR A 91 -10.03 22.06 10.39
N THR A 92 -10.23 22.33 9.09
CA THR A 92 -11.35 23.16 8.60
C THR A 92 -12.70 22.53 8.95
N LEU A 93 -12.86 21.24 8.71
CA LEU A 93 -14.10 20.53 9.05
C LEU A 93 -14.35 20.51 10.57
N ALA A 94 -13.30 20.34 11.38
CA ALA A 94 -13.42 20.38 12.83
C ALA A 94 -13.82 21.78 13.34
N ASN A 95 -13.25 22.83 12.77
CA ASN A 95 -13.59 24.21 13.12
C ASN A 95 -15.03 24.59 12.73
N ARG A 96 -15.52 24.07 11.60
CA ARG A 96 -16.88 24.35 11.12
C ARG A 96 -17.96 23.57 11.85
N PHE A 97 -17.73 22.30 12.10
CA PHE A 97 -18.76 21.35 12.52
C PHE A 97 -18.48 20.67 13.87
N GLY A 98 -17.31 20.88 14.44
CA GLY A 98 -16.81 20.15 15.61
C GLY A 98 -16.13 18.85 15.25
N ALA A 99 -15.24 18.38 16.13
CA ALA A 99 -14.42 17.18 15.88
C ALA A 99 -15.25 15.91 15.63
N SER A 100 -16.34 15.70 16.39
CA SER A 100 -17.19 14.52 16.21
C SER A 100 -17.86 14.48 14.83
N LYS A 101 -18.35 15.63 14.33
CA LYS A 101 -18.97 15.69 13.00
C LYS A 101 -17.93 15.54 11.89
N ARG A 102 -16.73 16.13 12.05
CA ARG A 102 -15.61 15.85 11.13
C ARG A 102 -15.33 14.35 11.03
N ASP A 103 -15.23 13.65 12.17
CA ASP A 103 -14.93 12.22 12.22
C ASP A 103 -16.05 11.38 11.56
N GLU A 104 -17.33 11.77 11.74
CA GLU A 104 -18.46 11.15 11.03
C GLU A 104 -18.34 11.31 9.51
N LEU A 105 -17.99 12.52 9.04
CA LEU A 105 -17.84 12.80 7.62
C LEU A 105 -16.67 12.02 7.01
N VAL A 106 -15.51 12.02 7.66
CA VAL A 106 -14.35 11.25 7.23
C VAL A 106 -14.64 9.76 7.22
N SER A 107 -15.34 9.23 8.25
CA SER A 107 -15.78 7.83 8.26
C SER A 107 -16.76 7.52 7.12
N THR A 108 -17.61 8.46 6.72
CA THR A 108 -18.47 8.28 5.53
C THR A 108 -17.61 8.12 4.28
N TYR A 109 -16.60 8.97 4.09
CA TYR A 109 -15.65 8.85 2.98
C TYR A 109 -14.95 7.49 2.99
N GLU A 110 -14.29 7.13 4.09
CA GLU A 110 -13.53 5.90 4.23
C GLU A 110 -14.37 4.63 4.00
N ASN A 111 -15.61 4.62 4.50
CA ASN A 111 -16.54 3.49 4.33
C ASN A 111 -17.00 3.29 2.88
N ASN A 112 -16.98 4.35 2.07
CA ASN A 112 -17.45 4.30 0.68
C ASN A 112 -16.31 4.25 -0.34
N TYR A 113 -15.15 4.85 -0.04
CA TYR A 113 -14.04 4.89 -1.00
C TYR A 113 -13.44 3.52 -1.26
N TRP A 114 -13.18 2.73 -0.20
CA TRP A 114 -12.70 1.35 -0.31
C TRP A 114 -13.70 0.40 0.35
N THR A 115 -14.14 -0.61 -0.38
CA THR A 115 -15.16 -1.58 0.05
C THR A 115 -14.65 -3.01 -0.13
N THR A 116 -15.43 -3.99 0.32
CA THR A 116 -15.09 -5.41 0.11
C THR A 116 -14.96 -5.79 -1.37
N GLN A 117 -15.72 -5.13 -2.25
CA GLN A 117 -15.62 -5.33 -3.70
C GLN A 117 -14.23 -4.96 -4.25
N ASP A 118 -13.56 -3.98 -3.67
CA ASP A 118 -12.23 -3.54 -4.13
C ASP A 118 -11.17 -4.62 -3.86
N PHE A 119 -11.27 -5.32 -2.73
CA PHE A 119 -10.42 -6.48 -2.46
C PHE A 119 -10.72 -7.65 -3.43
N ASP A 120 -11.98 -7.90 -3.75
CA ASP A 120 -12.37 -8.93 -4.73
C ASP A 120 -11.79 -8.59 -6.11
N ASN A 121 -11.87 -7.33 -6.53
CA ASN A 121 -11.27 -6.84 -7.77
C ASN A 121 -9.74 -7.05 -7.81
N CYS A 122 -9.05 -6.74 -6.71
CA CYS A 122 -7.60 -6.95 -6.61
C CYS A 122 -7.23 -8.45 -6.66
N ALA A 123 -7.99 -9.30 -5.97
CA ALA A 123 -7.81 -10.75 -5.96
C ALA A 123 -8.07 -11.36 -7.35
N GLU A 124 -9.13 -10.94 -8.06
CA GLU A 124 -9.45 -11.34 -9.42
C GLU A 124 -8.35 -10.97 -10.42
N MET A 125 -7.71 -9.83 -10.23
CA MET A 125 -6.54 -9.47 -11.03
C MET A 125 -5.34 -10.38 -10.78
N GLY A 126 -5.26 -11.04 -9.64
CA GLY A 126 -4.14 -11.90 -9.26
C GLY A 126 -3.07 -11.17 -8.42
N MET A 127 -3.40 -10.04 -7.81
CA MET A 127 -2.50 -9.32 -6.92
C MET A 127 -2.10 -10.17 -5.73
N SER A 128 -0.85 -10.08 -5.30
CA SER A 128 -0.33 -10.77 -4.11
C SER A 128 -0.14 -9.83 -2.92
N VAL A 129 -0.16 -8.52 -3.15
CA VAL A 129 0.04 -7.50 -2.14
C VAL A 129 -0.76 -6.25 -2.46
N ILE A 130 -1.17 -5.54 -1.42
CA ILE A 130 -1.63 -4.14 -1.52
C ILE A 130 -0.78 -3.31 -0.54
N ARG A 131 -0.14 -2.26 -1.03
CA ARG A 131 0.50 -1.25 -0.19
C ARG A 131 -0.59 -0.31 0.33
N LEU A 132 -0.63 -0.11 1.63
CA LEU A 132 -1.66 0.66 2.33
C LEU A 132 -1.05 1.94 2.90
N PRO A 133 -1.12 3.06 2.14
CA PRO A 133 -0.73 4.37 2.64
C PRO A 133 -1.66 4.85 3.75
N PHE A 134 -1.07 5.35 4.84
CA PHE A 134 -1.79 6.04 5.92
C PHE A 134 -0.96 7.20 6.48
N THR A 135 -1.62 8.18 7.08
CA THR A 135 -0.96 9.26 7.82
C THR A 135 -1.12 9.04 9.32
N TYR A 136 -0.30 9.72 10.13
CA TYR A 136 -0.48 9.70 11.59
C TYR A 136 -1.90 10.11 12.01
N MET A 137 -2.54 10.99 11.24
CA MET A 137 -3.89 11.51 11.51
C MET A 137 -4.98 10.44 11.47
N ASN A 138 -4.76 9.32 10.79
CA ASN A 138 -5.71 8.20 10.81
C ASN A 138 -5.74 7.52 12.19
N LEU A 139 -4.58 7.42 12.86
CA LEU A 139 -4.41 6.66 14.10
C LEU A 139 -4.35 7.53 15.36
N CYS A 140 -3.84 8.76 15.26
CA CYS A 140 -3.53 9.61 16.41
C CYS A 140 -4.23 10.98 16.32
N ASP A 141 -4.30 11.64 17.49
CA ASP A 141 -4.48 13.09 17.60
C ASP A 141 -3.13 13.82 17.38
N ASP A 142 -3.16 15.16 17.34
CA ASP A 142 -1.95 15.99 17.14
C ASP A 142 -0.94 15.88 18.31
N ASN A 143 -1.36 15.37 19.48
CA ASN A 143 -0.49 15.14 20.63
C ASN A 143 0.20 13.76 20.55
N GLY A 144 -0.16 12.91 19.58
CA GLY A 144 0.36 11.56 19.43
C GLY A 144 -0.34 10.50 20.27
N ASN A 145 -1.51 10.83 20.85
CA ASN A 145 -2.34 9.84 21.53
C ASN A 145 -3.13 9.03 20.51
N LEU A 146 -3.16 7.71 20.67
CA LEU A 146 -4.00 6.85 19.82
C LEU A 146 -5.48 7.20 20.01
N LYS A 147 -6.21 7.26 18.90
CA LYS A 147 -7.67 7.28 18.91
C LYS A 147 -8.21 5.97 19.48
N SER A 148 -9.42 5.96 20.00
CA SER A 148 -10.06 4.74 20.54
C SER A 148 -10.25 3.63 19.50
N ASN A 149 -10.35 4.00 18.22
CA ASN A 149 -10.53 3.15 17.06
C ASN A 149 -9.30 3.16 16.11
N ALA A 150 -8.11 3.47 16.64
CA ALA A 150 -6.91 3.74 15.85
C ALA A 150 -6.59 2.65 14.82
N PHE A 151 -6.74 1.38 15.19
CA PHE A 151 -6.38 0.24 14.32
C PHE A 151 -7.54 -0.34 13.52
N ASP A 152 -8.79 0.07 13.75
CA ASP A 152 -9.98 -0.55 13.14
C ASP A 152 -9.89 -0.63 11.60
N ARG A 153 -9.42 0.45 10.96
CA ARG A 153 -9.29 0.50 9.50
C ARG A 153 -8.17 -0.40 8.98
N LEU A 154 -7.03 -0.37 9.65
CA LEU A 154 -5.89 -1.22 9.29
C LEU A 154 -6.22 -2.70 9.50
N ASP A 155 -6.84 -3.05 10.64
CA ASP A 155 -7.26 -4.41 10.95
C ASP A 155 -8.27 -4.95 9.92
N TRP A 156 -9.30 -4.14 9.61
CA TRP A 156 -10.28 -4.48 8.60
C TRP A 156 -9.63 -4.72 7.23
N PHE A 157 -8.68 -3.86 6.84
CA PHE A 157 -7.99 -3.97 5.56
C PHE A 157 -7.11 -5.22 5.51
N VAL A 158 -6.29 -5.42 6.53
CA VAL A 158 -5.40 -6.59 6.65
C VAL A 158 -6.20 -7.89 6.66
N GLN A 159 -7.31 -7.93 7.39
CA GLN A 159 -8.18 -9.11 7.45
C GLN A 159 -8.80 -9.44 6.08
N ASN A 160 -9.32 -8.43 5.36
CA ASN A 160 -9.90 -8.64 4.04
C ASN A 160 -8.86 -9.10 3.00
N CYS A 161 -7.65 -8.55 3.02
CA CYS A 161 -6.54 -9.02 2.21
C CYS A 161 -6.18 -10.46 2.56
N SER A 162 -6.00 -10.75 3.85
CA SER A 162 -5.65 -12.09 4.35
C SER A 162 -6.63 -13.17 3.87
N GLN A 163 -7.94 -12.91 3.99
CA GLN A 163 -8.99 -13.84 3.54
C GLN A 163 -8.93 -14.16 2.05
N ARG A 164 -8.27 -13.34 1.25
CA ARG A 164 -8.08 -13.49 -0.20
C ARG A 164 -6.66 -13.89 -0.59
N GLY A 165 -5.83 -14.28 0.37
CA GLY A 165 -4.44 -14.68 0.15
C GLY A 165 -3.55 -13.55 -0.36
N MET A 166 -3.86 -12.31 0.00
CA MET A 166 -3.08 -11.12 -0.31
C MET A 166 -2.40 -10.57 0.94
N TYR A 167 -1.16 -10.15 0.78
CA TYR A 167 -0.40 -9.46 1.83
C TYR A 167 -0.71 -7.97 1.85
N VAL A 168 -0.37 -7.32 2.96
CA VAL A 168 -0.43 -5.86 3.11
C VAL A 168 0.95 -5.33 3.50
N ILE A 169 1.40 -4.27 2.84
CA ILE A 169 2.50 -3.43 3.30
C ILE A 169 1.88 -2.21 3.97
N LEU A 170 2.18 -2.00 5.25
CA LEU A 170 1.71 -0.84 6.00
C LEU A 170 2.70 0.31 5.78
N ASP A 171 2.27 1.34 5.08
CA ASP A 171 3.08 2.49 4.66
C ASP A 171 2.72 3.75 5.46
N MET A 172 3.67 4.24 6.25
CA MET A 172 3.53 5.57 6.87
C MET A 172 3.81 6.67 5.84
N HIS A 173 2.77 7.01 5.11
CA HIS A 173 2.81 8.01 4.04
C HIS A 173 2.90 9.45 4.55
N GLY A 174 2.46 9.68 5.78
CA GLY A 174 2.53 10.99 6.44
C GLY A 174 2.85 10.87 7.92
N ALA A 175 4.06 11.31 8.31
CA ALA A 175 4.53 11.37 9.68
C ALA A 175 4.18 12.69 10.36
N PHE A 176 4.30 12.77 11.69
CA PHE A 176 4.11 14.00 12.43
C PHE A 176 5.03 15.11 11.94
N GLY A 177 4.46 16.23 11.53
CA GLY A 177 5.17 17.38 11.00
C GLY A 177 5.64 17.22 9.57
N SER A 178 5.18 16.19 8.85
CA SER A 178 5.55 15.85 7.47
C SER A 178 7.06 15.63 7.26
N GLN A 179 7.40 14.58 6.57
CA GLN A 179 8.80 14.24 6.22
C GLN A 179 9.32 15.00 5.01
N ASN A 180 8.44 15.45 4.11
CA ASN A 180 8.84 16.09 2.86
C ASN A 180 8.16 17.44 2.59
N GLY A 181 7.15 17.81 3.40
CA GLY A 181 6.41 19.07 3.26
C GLY A 181 5.45 19.13 2.08
N MET A 182 5.16 17.99 1.44
CA MET A 182 4.25 17.91 0.30
C MET A 182 2.84 17.53 0.74
N ASP A 183 1.86 17.77 -0.11
CA ASP A 183 0.44 17.46 0.13
C ASP A 183 0.19 15.97 0.38
N HIS A 184 0.86 15.10 -0.36
CA HIS A 184 0.75 13.65 -0.19
C HIS A 184 1.28 13.12 1.16
N SER A 185 2.12 13.86 1.88
CA SER A 185 2.45 13.56 3.28
C SER A 185 1.42 14.04 4.29
N GLY A 186 0.29 14.56 3.80
CA GLY A 186 -0.85 15.01 4.60
C GLY A 186 -0.74 16.40 5.18
N GLU A 187 0.42 17.06 5.10
CA GLU A 187 0.65 18.41 5.62
C GLU A 187 1.70 19.15 4.79
N ILE A 188 1.30 20.24 4.12
CA ILE A 188 2.22 21.13 3.42
C ILE A 188 2.97 22.01 4.40
N ASN A 189 4.30 21.98 4.36
CA ASN A 189 5.16 22.84 5.15
C ASN A 189 6.57 22.96 4.51
N ASP A 190 7.58 23.38 5.26
CA ASP A 190 8.96 23.56 4.77
C ASP A 190 9.75 22.23 4.62
N GLY A 191 9.12 21.07 4.85
CA GLY A 191 9.74 19.74 4.74
C GLY A 191 10.79 19.42 5.80
N LYS A 192 10.85 20.18 6.89
CA LYS A 192 11.86 20.03 7.93
C LYS A 192 11.31 19.64 9.30
N GLN A 193 9.99 19.76 9.47
CA GLN A 193 9.36 19.67 10.78
C GLN A 193 9.50 18.29 11.44
N LEU A 194 9.62 17.20 10.66
CA LEU A 194 9.90 15.88 11.23
C LEU A 194 11.32 15.78 11.77
N TYR A 195 12.33 16.08 10.92
CA TYR A 195 13.73 15.76 11.23
C TYR A 195 14.36 16.69 12.27
N TYR A 196 13.88 17.94 12.35
CA TYR A 196 14.45 18.97 13.24
C TYR A 196 13.61 19.24 14.50
N ASN A 197 12.45 18.56 14.64
CA ASN A 197 11.59 18.70 15.80
C ASN A 197 11.55 17.38 16.58
N GLN A 198 12.21 17.36 17.75
CA GLN A 198 12.31 16.16 18.59
C GLN A 198 10.93 15.62 18.99
N SER A 199 9.96 16.51 19.29
CA SER A 199 8.60 16.07 19.63
C SER A 199 7.92 15.31 18.50
N ASN A 200 8.10 15.72 17.23
CA ASN A 200 7.53 15.03 16.09
C ASN A 200 8.23 13.67 15.85
N LYS A 201 9.56 13.63 16.02
CA LYS A 201 10.30 12.35 16.01
C LYS A 201 9.78 11.40 17.08
N ASP A 202 9.68 11.84 18.33
CA ASP A 202 9.22 11.02 19.45
C ASP A 202 7.80 10.48 19.24
N LYS A 203 6.89 11.31 18.73
CA LYS A 203 5.51 10.89 18.38
C LYS A 203 5.52 9.83 17.27
N THR A 204 6.32 10.03 16.23
CA THR A 204 6.46 9.08 15.13
C THR A 204 7.04 7.75 15.61
N LEU A 205 8.08 7.76 16.45
CA LEU A 205 8.65 6.57 17.07
C LEU A 205 7.63 5.83 17.96
N ASN A 206 6.90 6.58 18.79
CA ASN A 206 5.86 5.98 19.63
C ASN A 206 4.74 5.35 18.80
N LEU A 207 4.34 5.97 17.69
CA LEU A 207 3.34 5.40 16.80
C LEU A 207 3.84 4.11 16.14
N TRP A 208 5.07 4.07 15.61
CA TRP A 208 5.67 2.83 15.09
C TRP A 208 5.77 1.74 16.13
N LYS A 209 6.13 2.09 17.37
CA LYS A 209 6.14 1.14 18.48
C LYS A 209 4.76 0.50 18.71
N LYS A 210 3.68 1.28 18.62
CA LYS A 210 2.31 0.81 18.79
C LYS A 210 1.86 -0.06 17.61
N ILE A 211 2.16 0.35 16.38
CA ILE A 211 1.88 -0.43 15.17
C ILE A 211 2.59 -1.79 15.22
N ALA A 212 3.88 -1.78 15.52
CA ALA A 212 4.67 -3.02 15.62
C ALA A 212 4.14 -3.95 16.70
N GLU A 213 3.78 -3.42 17.88
CA GLU A 213 3.21 -4.21 18.97
C GLU A 213 1.85 -4.83 18.59
N HIS A 214 1.02 -4.11 17.84
CA HIS A 214 -0.30 -4.54 17.40
C HIS A 214 -0.20 -5.66 16.35
N PHE A 215 0.64 -5.49 15.32
CA PHE A 215 0.70 -6.40 14.17
C PHE A 215 1.75 -7.52 14.27
N LYS A 216 2.63 -7.57 15.27
CA LYS A 216 3.77 -8.52 15.37
C LYS A 216 3.43 -10.00 15.18
N GLY A 217 2.18 -10.38 15.36
CA GLY A 217 1.68 -11.76 15.21
C GLY A 217 0.91 -12.01 13.91
N ASN A 218 0.75 -11.03 13.04
CA ASN A 218 -0.12 -11.12 11.87
C ASN A 218 0.66 -11.45 10.60
N PRO A 219 0.56 -12.69 10.07
CA PRO A 219 1.32 -13.10 8.88
C PRO A 219 0.87 -12.42 7.58
N ALA A 220 -0.29 -11.77 7.56
CA ALA A 220 -0.78 -11.06 6.40
C ALA A 220 -0.13 -9.69 6.21
N VAL A 221 0.48 -9.13 7.26
CA VAL A 221 1.36 -7.97 7.12
C VAL A 221 2.70 -8.45 6.55
N ALA A 222 3.00 -8.07 5.32
CA ALA A 222 4.26 -8.42 4.67
C ALA A 222 5.43 -7.64 5.25
N ALA A 223 5.23 -6.35 5.43
CA ALA A 223 6.26 -5.41 5.84
C ALA A 223 5.67 -4.13 6.45
N TYR A 224 6.53 -3.42 7.19
CA TYR A 224 6.36 -2.03 7.58
C TYR A 224 7.21 -1.16 6.67
N ASP A 225 6.58 -0.32 5.88
CA ASP A 225 7.21 0.73 5.09
C ASP A 225 7.23 1.99 5.94
N ILE A 226 8.43 2.32 6.42
CA ILE A 226 8.55 3.12 7.64
C ILE A 226 8.42 4.61 7.43
N LEU A 227 8.62 5.10 6.21
CA LEU A 227 8.46 6.51 5.88
C LEU A 227 8.47 6.73 4.37
N ASN A 228 7.33 7.06 3.80
CA ASN A 228 7.19 7.38 2.39
C ASN A 228 7.96 8.65 1.99
N GLU A 229 8.67 8.60 0.90
CA GLU A 229 9.38 9.74 0.26
C GLU A 229 10.02 10.70 1.27
N PRO A 230 11.14 10.34 1.89
CA PRO A 230 11.72 11.05 3.05
C PRO A 230 12.14 12.50 2.78
N GLY A 231 12.15 12.96 1.53
CA GLY A 231 12.39 14.36 1.15
C GLY A 231 13.84 14.83 1.23
N ILE A 232 14.76 14.07 1.83
CA ILE A 232 16.17 14.42 1.96
C ILE A 232 16.92 14.01 0.69
N LYS A 233 17.27 15.01 -0.13
CA LYS A 233 17.85 14.81 -1.48
C LYS A 233 19.33 15.14 -1.57
N ALA A 234 19.89 15.89 -0.60
CA ALA A 234 21.27 16.32 -0.64
C ALA A 234 22.16 15.32 0.11
N ALA A 235 23.18 14.79 -0.56
CA ALA A 235 24.11 13.80 0.02
C ALA A 235 24.72 14.25 1.36
N ALA A 236 25.00 15.54 1.53
CA ALA A 236 25.51 16.09 2.78
C ALA A 236 24.54 15.96 3.97
N THR A 237 23.28 15.66 3.73
CA THR A 237 22.23 15.56 4.76
C THR A 237 21.56 14.20 4.81
N TYR A 238 22.00 13.21 4.04
CA TYR A 238 21.42 11.86 4.04
C TYR A 238 21.38 11.23 5.45
N SER A 239 22.38 11.50 6.29
CA SER A 239 22.40 11.01 7.67
C SER A 239 21.17 11.41 8.48
N LEU A 240 20.50 12.53 8.17
CA LEU A 240 19.31 12.94 8.89
C LEU A 240 18.20 11.89 8.83
N HIS A 241 17.89 11.39 7.63
CA HIS A 241 16.86 10.35 7.53
C HIS A 241 17.42 8.95 7.79
N TRP A 242 18.69 8.66 7.50
CA TRP A 242 19.29 7.35 7.83
C TRP A 242 19.35 7.11 9.35
N ASP A 243 19.76 8.13 10.11
CA ASP A 243 19.79 8.04 11.58
C ASP A 243 18.37 7.91 12.13
N PHE A 244 17.40 8.62 11.56
CA PHE A 244 16.01 8.48 11.96
C PHE A 244 15.44 7.12 11.56
N TYR A 245 15.76 6.60 10.39
CA TYR A 245 15.44 5.22 10.01
C TYR A 245 15.99 4.22 11.02
N ASN A 246 17.21 4.43 11.51
CA ASN A 246 17.79 3.56 12.53
C ASN A 246 17.05 3.66 13.87
N GLU A 247 16.58 4.85 14.26
CA GLU A 247 15.73 5.04 15.44
C GLU A 247 14.40 4.29 15.29
N ILE A 248 13.74 4.40 14.12
CA ILE A 248 12.49 3.68 13.82
C ILE A 248 12.74 2.17 13.79
N TYR A 249 13.79 1.71 13.10
CA TYR A 249 14.18 0.31 13.03
C TYR A 249 14.33 -0.30 14.43
N ASN A 250 15.12 0.31 15.29
CA ASN A 250 15.34 -0.17 16.65
C ASN A 250 14.06 -0.17 17.48
N THR A 251 13.21 0.84 17.29
CA THR A 251 11.90 0.95 17.94
C THR A 251 10.98 -0.20 17.54
N ILE A 252 10.85 -0.47 16.23
CA ILE A 252 10.06 -1.60 15.72
C ILE A 252 10.64 -2.92 16.23
N ARG A 253 11.96 -3.14 16.11
CA ARG A 253 12.61 -4.38 16.51
C ARG A 253 12.49 -4.67 18.03
N SER A 254 12.33 -3.63 18.84
CA SER A 254 12.03 -3.80 20.28
C SER A 254 10.69 -4.49 20.55
N LYS A 255 9.77 -4.49 19.57
CA LYS A 255 8.41 -5.05 19.67
C LYS A 255 8.17 -6.21 18.72
N ASP A 256 8.76 -6.14 17.54
CA ASP A 256 8.55 -7.09 16.45
C ASP A 256 9.88 -7.47 15.77
N SER A 257 10.31 -8.69 15.99
CA SER A 257 11.49 -9.28 15.35
C SER A 257 11.17 -10.00 14.03
N ASN A 258 9.90 -10.08 13.65
CA ASN A 258 9.44 -10.94 12.55
C ASN A 258 9.25 -10.21 11.24
N HIS A 259 8.52 -9.11 11.21
CA HIS A 259 8.15 -8.44 9.96
C HIS A 259 9.35 -7.80 9.27
N ILE A 260 9.29 -7.77 7.95
CA ILE A 260 10.24 -7.04 7.12
C ILE A 260 10.05 -5.55 7.38
N ILE A 261 11.14 -4.80 7.41
CA ILE A 261 11.09 -3.34 7.42
C ILE A 261 11.55 -2.87 6.03
N ILE A 262 10.74 -2.05 5.40
CA ILE A 262 11.07 -1.39 4.14
C ILE A 262 11.60 0.00 4.46
N MET A 263 12.69 0.37 3.79
CA MET A 263 13.31 1.68 3.88
C MET A 263 13.35 2.29 2.50
N GLU A 264 12.68 3.42 2.33
CA GLU A 264 12.57 4.08 1.05
C GLU A 264 13.76 5.02 0.81
N SER A 265 14.28 5.00 -0.42
CA SER A 265 15.18 6.02 -0.90
C SER A 265 14.40 7.30 -1.23
N CYS A 266 15.09 8.44 -1.30
CA CYS A 266 14.41 9.63 -1.82
C CYS A 266 14.08 9.46 -3.32
N TRP A 267 15.07 9.06 -4.15
CA TRP A 267 14.89 8.85 -5.59
C TRP A 267 15.82 7.80 -6.19
N ASP A 268 17.02 7.70 -5.70
CA ASP A 268 18.10 6.91 -6.30
C ASP A 268 18.74 5.97 -5.27
N ALA A 269 19.43 4.96 -5.73
CA ALA A 269 19.99 3.94 -4.86
C ALA A 269 21.01 4.50 -3.86
N ASP A 270 21.77 5.54 -4.21
CA ASP A 270 22.75 6.17 -3.33
C ASP A 270 22.13 6.96 -2.17
N ASN A 271 20.79 7.19 -2.19
CA ASN A 271 20.09 7.80 -1.08
C ASN A 271 19.87 6.86 0.12
N LEU A 272 20.34 5.62 0.06
CA LEU A 272 20.29 4.66 1.14
C LEU A 272 21.69 4.18 1.54
N PRO A 273 21.95 3.93 2.85
CA PRO A 273 23.20 3.39 3.31
C PRO A 273 23.28 1.89 3.03
N ARG A 274 24.48 1.29 3.13
CA ARG A 274 24.56 -0.17 3.21
C ARG A 274 23.92 -0.64 4.51
N PRO A 275 23.06 -1.69 4.48
CA PRO A 275 22.42 -2.20 5.69
C PRO A 275 23.40 -2.51 6.82
N SER A 276 24.60 -2.98 6.46
CA SER A 276 25.66 -3.30 7.43
C SER A 276 26.20 -2.09 8.21
N GLN A 277 26.03 -0.85 7.71
CA GLN A 277 26.47 0.35 8.43
C GLN A 277 25.68 0.58 9.72
N TYR A 278 24.43 0.15 9.74
CA TYR A 278 23.55 0.26 10.91
C TYR A 278 23.21 -1.10 11.54
N GLY A 279 23.75 -2.19 11.01
CA GLY A 279 23.43 -3.56 11.48
C GLY A 279 21.99 -3.99 11.16
N TRP A 280 21.37 -3.39 10.15
CA TRP A 280 20.00 -3.73 9.77
C TRP A 280 19.91 -5.12 9.17
N THR A 281 18.92 -5.89 9.63
CA THR A 281 18.61 -7.23 9.13
C THR A 281 17.11 -7.34 8.85
N ASN A 282 16.74 -8.25 7.94
CA ASN A 282 15.36 -8.47 7.53
C ASN A 282 14.72 -7.17 7.01
N VAL A 283 15.44 -6.47 6.12
CA VAL A 283 15.04 -5.22 5.50
C VAL A 283 14.97 -5.36 3.98
N ALA A 284 14.14 -4.57 3.34
CA ALA A 284 14.08 -4.37 1.89
C ALA A 284 14.23 -2.89 1.58
N TYR A 285 14.71 -2.56 0.39
CA TYR A 285 14.87 -1.19 -0.05
C TYR A 285 13.84 -0.84 -1.10
N GLU A 286 13.23 0.34 -0.95
CA GLU A 286 12.15 0.83 -1.78
C GLU A 286 12.58 2.03 -2.63
N TYR A 287 12.00 2.09 -3.82
CA TYR A 287 12.22 3.14 -4.81
C TYR A 287 10.90 3.49 -5.49
N HIS A 288 10.69 4.79 -5.76
CA HIS A 288 9.61 5.27 -6.61
C HIS A 288 10.14 5.66 -7.98
N TYR A 289 9.49 5.18 -9.03
CA TYR A 289 9.98 5.36 -10.40
C TYR A 289 8.97 6.09 -11.28
N TYR A 290 9.15 7.40 -11.39
CA TYR A 290 8.38 8.30 -12.22
C TYR A 290 9.26 9.00 -13.25
N THR A 291 9.00 8.75 -14.55
CA THR A 291 9.77 9.36 -15.65
C THR A 291 9.12 10.66 -16.13
N TRP A 292 9.02 11.65 -15.24
CA TRP A 292 8.35 12.92 -15.55
C TRP A 292 8.87 13.61 -16.80
N SER A 293 10.17 13.52 -17.09
CA SER A 293 10.80 14.09 -18.31
C SER A 293 10.50 13.29 -19.58
N ALA A 294 9.96 12.08 -19.47
CA ALA A 294 9.76 11.14 -20.58
C ALA A 294 8.31 10.63 -20.67
N GLN A 295 7.33 11.41 -20.22
CA GLN A 295 5.91 11.02 -20.19
C GLN A 295 5.37 10.57 -21.55
N ASN A 296 5.88 11.12 -22.65
CA ASN A 296 5.39 10.89 -24.01
C ASN A 296 6.31 9.98 -24.85
N SER A 297 7.27 9.26 -24.23
CA SER A 297 8.23 8.43 -24.94
C SER A 297 8.42 7.07 -24.29
N SER A 298 7.85 6.03 -24.88
CA SER A 298 8.07 4.65 -24.44
C SER A 298 9.55 4.25 -24.45
N ASP A 299 10.34 4.70 -25.43
CA ASP A 299 11.76 4.35 -25.52
C ASP A 299 12.60 5.04 -24.45
N ALA A 300 12.28 6.29 -24.11
CA ALA A 300 12.90 6.98 -23.01
C ALA A 300 12.57 6.31 -21.67
N GLN A 301 11.34 5.83 -21.48
CA GLN A 301 10.96 5.07 -20.30
C GLN A 301 11.67 3.72 -20.20
N LYS A 302 11.78 2.96 -21.31
CA LYS A 302 12.56 1.72 -21.36
C LYS A 302 14.02 1.95 -20.96
N SER A 303 14.64 3.01 -21.49
CA SER A 303 16.02 3.38 -21.14
C SER A 303 16.16 3.74 -19.66
N TYR A 304 15.18 4.46 -19.11
CA TYR A 304 15.15 4.79 -17.69
C TYR A 304 15.11 3.54 -16.80
N PHE A 305 14.22 2.59 -17.05
CA PHE A 305 14.17 1.35 -16.25
C PHE A 305 15.44 0.52 -16.38
N SER A 306 16.04 0.46 -17.56
CA SER A 306 17.35 -0.19 -17.75
C SER A 306 18.45 0.48 -16.93
N SER A 307 18.44 1.81 -16.85
CA SER A 307 19.40 2.54 -16.01
C SER A 307 19.23 2.25 -14.53
N LYS A 308 17.98 2.11 -14.05
CA LYS A 308 17.69 1.77 -12.64
C LYS A 308 18.14 0.35 -12.29
N VAL A 309 18.03 -0.60 -13.22
CA VAL A 309 18.59 -1.95 -13.03
C VAL A 309 20.10 -1.87 -12.84
N SER A 310 20.80 -1.10 -13.67
CA SER A 310 22.25 -0.90 -13.56
C SER A 310 22.63 -0.20 -12.27
N ASP A 311 21.86 0.80 -11.86
CA ASP A 311 22.09 1.54 -10.61
C ASP A 311 21.99 0.61 -9.39
N ILE A 312 20.89 -0.15 -9.27
CA ILE A 312 20.72 -1.12 -8.18
C ILE A 312 21.81 -2.19 -8.19
N ALA A 313 22.17 -2.72 -9.37
CA ALA A 313 23.23 -3.73 -9.50
C ALA A 313 24.60 -3.20 -9.05
N ASN A 314 24.93 -1.96 -9.40
CA ASN A 314 26.20 -1.32 -9.02
C ASN A 314 26.32 -1.10 -7.51
N HIS A 315 25.21 -0.72 -6.85
CA HIS A 315 25.18 -0.55 -5.40
C HIS A 315 25.26 -1.87 -4.65
N ASN A 316 24.62 -2.94 -5.18
CA ASN A 316 24.63 -4.29 -4.64
C ASN A 316 24.45 -4.31 -3.11
N TYR A 317 23.32 -3.80 -2.65
CA TYR A 317 23.02 -3.72 -1.21
C TYR A 317 22.73 -5.08 -0.56
N GLY A 318 22.48 -6.12 -1.37
CA GLY A 318 22.23 -7.48 -0.88
C GLY A 318 20.89 -7.68 -0.19
N VAL A 319 19.93 -6.79 -0.44
CA VAL A 319 18.55 -6.84 0.07
C VAL A 319 17.54 -6.87 -1.08
N PRO A 320 16.28 -7.30 -0.85
CA PRO A 320 15.25 -7.23 -1.87
C PRO A 320 14.99 -5.78 -2.31
N THR A 321 14.69 -5.60 -3.59
CA THR A 321 14.24 -4.34 -4.18
C THR A 321 12.72 -4.34 -4.28
N PHE A 322 12.11 -3.28 -3.82
CA PHE A 322 10.68 -3.00 -3.96
C PHE A 322 10.50 -1.68 -4.72
N VAL A 323 9.75 -1.71 -5.81
CA VAL A 323 9.28 -0.51 -6.50
C VAL A 323 7.89 -0.20 -5.95
N GLY A 324 7.85 0.63 -4.90
CA GLY A 324 6.61 0.90 -4.16
C GLY A 324 5.60 1.70 -4.96
N GLU A 325 6.11 2.59 -5.82
CA GLU A 325 5.26 3.37 -6.70
C GLU A 325 5.88 3.52 -8.08
N PHE A 326 5.04 3.39 -9.11
CA PHE A 326 5.40 3.76 -10.47
C PHE A 326 4.16 3.95 -11.35
N THR A 327 4.33 4.71 -12.40
CA THR A 327 3.44 4.79 -13.56
C THR A 327 4.25 4.96 -14.83
N CYS A 328 3.68 4.57 -15.95
CA CYS A 328 4.25 4.85 -17.27
C CYS A 328 3.33 5.74 -18.09
N PHE A 329 2.49 6.51 -17.42
CA PHE A 329 1.54 7.44 -18.04
C PHE A 329 0.73 6.74 -19.14
N GLU A 330 0.55 7.39 -20.30
CA GLU A 330 -0.19 6.80 -21.44
C GLU A 330 0.64 5.82 -22.30
N GLN A 331 1.87 5.50 -21.89
CA GLN A 331 2.83 4.70 -22.69
C GLN A 331 2.67 3.21 -22.43
N ALA A 332 1.83 2.52 -23.20
CA ALA A 332 1.59 1.07 -23.04
C ALA A 332 2.88 0.23 -23.11
N GLU A 333 3.80 0.56 -24.03
CA GLU A 333 5.09 -0.16 -24.13
C GLU A 333 6.03 0.17 -22.97
N GLY A 334 5.91 1.36 -22.38
CA GLY A 334 6.59 1.73 -21.12
C GLY A 334 6.13 0.84 -19.97
N TRP A 335 4.81 0.68 -19.79
CA TRP A 335 4.21 -0.22 -18.79
C TRP A 335 4.71 -1.65 -18.92
N LYS A 336 4.66 -2.21 -20.14
CA LYS A 336 5.15 -3.57 -20.41
C LYS A 336 6.64 -3.71 -20.08
N ALA A 337 7.45 -2.74 -20.49
CA ALA A 337 8.88 -2.75 -20.24
C ALA A 337 9.19 -2.66 -18.72
N ALA A 338 8.54 -1.77 -17.99
CA ALA A 338 8.70 -1.64 -16.54
C ALA A 338 8.44 -2.98 -15.83
N MET A 339 7.23 -3.53 -16.01
CA MET A 339 6.84 -4.76 -15.33
C MET A 339 7.65 -5.98 -15.78
N SER A 340 8.02 -6.07 -17.07
CA SER A 340 8.93 -7.12 -17.56
C SER A 340 10.29 -7.01 -16.89
N THR A 341 10.83 -5.81 -16.78
CA THR A 341 12.12 -5.54 -16.13
C THR A 341 12.06 -5.92 -14.65
N PHE A 342 11.07 -5.42 -13.91
CA PHE A 342 10.93 -5.72 -12.48
C PHE A 342 10.76 -7.24 -12.25
N ASN A 343 9.91 -7.90 -13.04
CA ASN A 343 9.72 -9.34 -12.95
C ASN A 343 11.00 -10.12 -13.30
N GLY A 344 11.72 -9.70 -14.34
CA GLY A 344 12.98 -10.32 -14.76
C GLY A 344 14.09 -10.23 -13.72
N GLN A 345 14.12 -9.14 -12.96
CA GLN A 345 15.06 -8.93 -11.84
C GLN A 345 14.60 -9.61 -10.53
N GLY A 346 13.38 -10.15 -10.49
CA GLY A 346 12.81 -10.70 -9.26
C GLY A 346 12.43 -9.62 -8.25
N TRP A 347 12.25 -8.38 -8.70
CA TRP A 347 11.84 -7.28 -7.86
C TRP A 347 10.35 -7.37 -7.51
N HIS A 348 10.01 -6.75 -6.39
CA HIS A 348 8.63 -6.55 -5.93
C HIS A 348 8.14 -5.20 -6.43
N TRP A 349 6.82 -5.05 -6.64
CA TRP A 349 6.31 -3.77 -7.13
C TRP A 349 4.81 -3.57 -6.87
N THR A 350 4.40 -2.31 -6.73
CA THR A 350 3.02 -1.85 -6.68
C THR A 350 2.83 -0.62 -7.57
N THR A 351 1.70 -0.58 -8.32
CA THR A 351 1.36 0.57 -9.16
C THR A 351 0.80 1.71 -8.31
N TRP A 352 1.06 2.94 -8.67
CA TRP A 352 0.33 4.08 -8.14
C TRP A 352 -0.71 4.53 -9.17
N SER A 353 -2.03 4.26 -8.97
CA SER A 353 -2.70 3.72 -7.80
C SER A 353 -3.89 2.84 -8.21
N TYR A 354 -4.64 2.29 -7.23
CA TYR A 354 -5.83 1.47 -7.52
C TYR A 354 -6.95 2.29 -8.16
N LYS A 355 -7.33 3.44 -7.56
CA LYS A 355 -8.44 4.28 -8.00
C LYS A 355 -8.08 5.75 -7.98
N VAL A 356 -8.40 6.46 -9.08
CA VAL A 356 -8.16 7.88 -9.24
C VAL A 356 -9.34 8.57 -9.93
N THR A 357 -9.36 9.90 -9.92
CA THR A 357 -10.42 10.66 -10.60
C THR A 357 -10.14 10.82 -12.09
N GLY A 358 -11.20 11.06 -12.84
CA GLY A 358 -11.13 11.33 -14.28
C GLY A 358 -10.83 10.10 -15.13
N ASN A 359 -10.49 10.32 -16.38
CA ASN A 359 -10.09 9.28 -17.32
C ASN A 359 -8.56 9.23 -17.41
N SER A 360 -7.94 8.69 -16.38
CA SER A 360 -6.50 8.75 -16.14
C SER A 360 -5.84 7.39 -16.30
N SER A 361 -4.60 7.38 -16.80
CA SER A 361 -3.74 6.19 -16.88
C SER A 361 -3.11 5.79 -15.53
N TRP A 362 -3.34 6.56 -14.48
CA TRP A 362 -2.82 6.27 -13.15
C TRP A 362 -3.63 5.22 -12.38
N GLY A 363 -4.95 5.14 -12.66
CA GLY A 363 -5.85 4.24 -11.96
C GLY A 363 -6.13 2.94 -12.71
N ILE A 364 -6.21 1.83 -11.97
CA ILE A 364 -6.79 0.57 -12.45
C ILE A 364 -8.32 0.72 -12.55
N TYR A 365 -8.88 1.50 -11.64
CA TYR A 365 -10.26 2.00 -11.66
C TYR A 365 -10.26 3.52 -11.68
N ASN A 366 -11.28 4.10 -12.29
CA ASN A 366 -11.48 5.54 -12.34
C ASN A 366 -12.88 5.89 -11.85
N HIS A 367 -13.03 7.09 -11.27
CA HIS A 367 -14.32 7.61 -10.86
C HIS A 367 -14.38 9.13 -11.04
N ASN A 368 -15.58 9.72 -11.00
CA ASN A 368 -15.79 11.17 -11.06
C ASN A 368 -16.70 11.61 -9.90
N PRO A 369 -16.20 11.62 -8.66
CA PRO A 369 -16.99 12.13 -7.54
C PRO A 369 -17.13 13.65 -7.62
N GLU A 370 -18.22 14.17 -7.06
CA GLU A 370 -18.40 15.60 -6.92
C GLU A 370 -17.34 16.20 -5.99
N LYS A 371 -16.76 17.33 -6.41
CA LYS A 371 -15.78 18.06 -5.59
C LYS A 371 -16.45 18.57 -4.30
N VAL A 372 -15.82 18.32 -3.16
CA VAL A 372 -16.24 18.85 -1.86
C VAL A 372 -15.61 20.22 -1.64
N ASP A 373 -16.43 21.22 -1.35
CA ASP A 373 -15.96 22.51 -0.87
C ASP A 373 -15.94 22.51 0.66
N ILE A 374 -14.75 22.30 1.22
CA ILE A 374 -14.58 22.21 2.68
C ILE A 374 -14.93 23.49 3.42
N TYR A 375 -15.00 24.63 2.73
CA TYR A 375 -15.30 25.93 3.32
C TYR A 375 -16.78 26.31 3.24
N ASN A 376 -17.51 25.85 2.20
CA ASN A 376 -18.87 26.32 1.93
C ASN A 376 -19.94 25.23 1.95
N ASP A 377 -19.62 23.97 1.61
CA ASP A 377 -20.60 22.89 1.62
C ASP A 377 -21.13 22.64 3.05
N SER A 378 -22.44 22.37 3.17
CA SER A 378 -22.99 21.90 4.44
C SER A 378 -22.49 20.50 4.80
N ALA A 379 -22.58 20.11 6.06
CA ALA A 379 -22.19 18.76 6.50
C ALA A 379 -22.97 17.68 5.73
N ASP A 380 -24.26 17.90 5.47
CA ASP A 380 -25.10 16.96 4.71
C ASP A 380 -24.67 16.89 3.23
N THR A 381 -24.31 18.04 2.63
CA THR A 381 -23.75 18.06 1.26
C THR A 381 -22.47 17.28 1.16
N ILE A 382 -21.52 17.49 2.09
CA ILE A 382 -20.26 16.74 2.15
C ILE A 382 -20.53 15.25 2.31
N LYS A 383 -21.42 14.88 3.25
CA LYS A 383 -21.80 13.49 3.49
C LYS A 383 -22.36 12.84 2.23
N ASN A 384 -23.26 13.51 1.50
CA ASN A 384 -23.84 13.00 0.27
C ASN A 384 -22.77 12.80 -0.82
N LYS A 385 -21.89 13.78 -1.04
CA LYS A 385 -20.78 13.68 -2.00
C LYS A 385 -19.84 12.53 -1.65
N TRP A 386 -19.44 12.40 -0.39
CA TRP A 386 -18.56 11.33 0.06
C TRP A 386 -19.22 9.95 0.14
N SER A 387 -20.54 9.88 0.16
CA SER A 387 -21.25 8.60 0.02
C SER A 387 -21.18 8.04 -1.42
N ALA A 388 -20.84 8.85 -2.41
CA ALA A 388 -20.80 8.49 -3.82
C ALA A 388 -19.38 8.19 -4.35
N VAL A 389 -18.34 8.19 -3.51
CA VAL A 389 -16.92 8.01 -3.94
C VAL A 389 -16.54 6.55 -4.23
N GLY A 390 -17.47 5.61 -4.12
CA GLY A 390 -17.23 4.17 -4.27
C GLY A 390 -16.87 3.77 -5.71
N THR A 391 -16.10 2.70 -5.83
CA THR A 391 -15.71 2.11 -7.13
C THR A 391 -16.93 1.66 -7.94
N ALA A 392 -18.03 1.29 -7.27
CA ALA A 392 -19.31 0.98 -7.92
C ALA A 392 -19.92 2.17 -8.71
N ASN A 393 -19.55 3.40 -8.36
CA ASN A 393 -19.96 4.63 -9.05
C ASN A 393 -18.94 5.10 -10.11
N GLY A 394 -17.90 4.30 -10.35
CA GLY A 394 -16.85 4.54 -11.33
C GLY A 394 -16.83 3.50 -12.44
N TRP A 395 -15.69 3.33 -13.04
CA TRP A 395 -15.48 2.34 -14.11
C TRP A 395 -14.09 1.72 -14.04
N LYS A 396 -14.00 0.50 -14.54
CA LYS A 396 -12.72 -0.16 -14.75
C LYS A 396 -11.97 0.49 -15.90
N ASN A 397 -10.72 0.82 -15.70
CA ASN A 397 -9.84 1.30 -16.75
C ASN A 397 -9.27 0.09 -17.52
N ASP A 398 -10.02 -0.39 -18.51
CA ASP A 398 -9.67 -1.59 -19.27
C ASP A 398 -8.27 -1.52 -19.89
N LYS A 399 -7.80 -0.32 -20.26
CA LYS A 399 -6.44 -0.14 -20.81
C LYS A 399 -5.40 -0.53 -19.76
N ILE A 400 -5.44 0.06 -18.57
CA ILE A 400 -4.45 -0.21 -17.50
C ILE A 400 -4.66 -1.60 -16.90
N TYR A 401 -5.92 -2.00 -16.67
CA TYR A 401 -6.25 -3.33 -16.17
C TYR A 401 -5.63 -4.44 -17.02
N ASN A 402 -5.82 -4.38 -18.34
CA ASN A 402 -5.32 -5.39 -19.28
C ASN A 402 -3.79 -5.31 -19.47
N LEU A 403 -3.17 -4.15 -19.27
CA LEU A 403 -1.71 -4.00 -19.29
C LEU A 403 -1.07 -4.61 -18.05
N VAL A 404 -1.64 -4.41 -16.87
CA VAL A 404 -1.05 -4.83 -15.58
C VAL A 404 -1.30 -6.30 -15.27
N LYS A 405 -2.53 -6.80 -15.47
CA LYS A 405 -2.95 -8.15 -15.07
C LYS A 405 -2.00 -9.28 -15.49
N PRO A 406 -1.46 -9.33 -16.73
CA PRO A 406 -0.56 -10.41 -17.16
C PRO A 406 0.73 -10.53 -16.35
N TYR A 407 1.18 -9.45 -15.72
CA TYR A 407 2.45 -9.38 -14.99
C TYR A 407 2.33 -9.69 -13.48
N LEU A 408 1.11 -9.78 -12.95
CA LEU A 408 0.86 -10.04 -11.53
C LEU A 408 1.15 -11.50 -11.14
N SER A 409 0.87 -12.47 -12.02
CA SER A 409 0.92 -13.91 -11.74
C SER A 409 2.12 -14.65 -12.32
N GLY A 410 3.02 -13.96 -13.04
CA GLY A 410 4.13 -14.61 -13.75
C GLY A 410 5.23 -15.15 -12.84
N THR A 411 5.55 -16.44 -12.96
CA THR A 411 6.84 -16.99 -12.53
C THR A 411 7.94 -16.33 -13.36
N VAL A 412 9.05 -15.94 -12.71
CA VAL A 412 10.25 -15.47 -13.39
C VAL A 412 10.78 -16.63 -14.25
N THR A 413 10.55 -16.60 -15.56
CA THR A 413 11.36 -17.42 -16.46
C THR A 413 12.70 -16.73 -16.57
N SER A 414 13.70 -17.21 -15.83
CA SER A 414 15.08 -16.80 -16.02
C SER A 414 15.48 -17.16 -17.45
N THR A 415 15.54 -16.17 -18.32
CA THR A 415 16.30 -16.30 -19.55
C THR A 415 17.76 -16.30 -19.11
N GLY A 416 18.28 -17.51 -18.85
CA GLY A 416 19.67 -17.73 -18.54
C GLY A 416 20.51 -17.22 -19.70
N GLY A 417 21.16 -16.10 -19.50
CA GLY A 417 22.32 -15.73 -20.30
C GLY A 417 23.45 -16.69 -19.97
N SER A 418 23.60 -17.73 -20.78
CA SER A 418 24.83 -18.54 -20.84
C SER A 418 25.91 -17.63 -21.40
N THR A 419 26.78 -17.15 -20.54
CA THR A 419 28.10 -16.64 -20.96
C THR A 419 29.05 -17.80 -20.88
N THR A 420 29.36 -18.36 -22.05
CA THR A 420 30.56 -19.17 -22.28
C THR A 420 31.78 -18.26 -22.25
#